data_6d40a43b963981d93063100607f361de
#
_entry.id   6d40a43b963981d93063100607f361de
#
_cell.length_a   1.000
_cell.length_b   1.000
_cell.length_c   1.000
_cell.angle_alpha   90.00
_cell.angle_beta   90.00
_cell.angle_gamma   90.00
#
_symmetry.space_group_name_H-M   'P 1'
#
loop_
_entity.id
_entity.type
_entity.pdbx_description
1 polymer ?
#
loop_
_entity_poly.entity_id
_entity_poly.type
_entity_poly.pdbx_seq_one_letter_code
_entity_poly.pdbx_strand_id
1 'polypeptide(L)'
;MPTGIYFRQGSADNPLFREEKDLELNYNITKQDYIDFNLNYFNNNAVVQRSIWMMRVATAIIVIIGGSVLMYWLHALTVVSGFVYLALAAACFFGTPWYMRHKMVKNVEKILKNAKNKQLCGPKTLILRDDDFELRGENEDTVYQYDAVQRTASDDKHYFIFVDEFSAIIVPLEAFGSMDEQRSFYERITKNITDPALKC
;
A
#
# COMPACT_ATOMS: atom_id res chain seq x y z
N MET A 1 60.62 -7.99 37.24
CA MET A 1 59.26 -8.50 37.22
C MET A 1 58.66 -8.22 35.87
N PRO A 2 58.45 -9.19 34.99
CA PRO A 2 57.93 -8.94 33.65
C PRO A 2 56.41 -9.14 33.65
N THR A 3 55.71 -8.13 33.25
CA THR A 3 54.28 -8.10 32.97
C THR A 3 53.99 -8.85 31.66
N GLY A 4 53.30 -9.99 31.82
CA GLY A 4 52.88 -10.79 30.70
C GLY A 4 51.75 -10.16 29.90
N ILE A 5 51.98 -9.90 28.63
CA ILE A 5 50.98 -9.53 27.63
C ILE A 5 50.32 -10.81 27.15
N TYR A 6 49.06 -11.03 27.57
CA TYR A 6 48.25 -12.15 27.00
C TYR A 6 47.64 -11.67 25.69
N PHE A 7 48.16 -12.13 24.57
CA PHE A 7 47.47 -12.09 23.29
C PHE A 7 46.30 -13.11 23.35
N ARG A 8 45.09 -12.60 23.41
CA ARG A 8 43.88 -13.40 23.23
C ARG A 8 43.73 -13.67 21.71
N GLN A 9 44.16 -14.83 21.25
CA GLN A 9 43.80 -15.35 19.94
C GLN A 9 42.29 -15.51 19.92
N GLY A 10 41.61 -14.64 19.17
CA GLY A 10 40.19 -14.76 18.86
C GLY A 10 40.01 -15.97 17.95
N SER A 11 39.31 -16.97 18.48
CA SER A 11 38.88 -18.15 17.74
C SER A 11 37.87 -17.67 16.66
N ALA A 12 38.29 -17.81 15.40
CA ALA A 12 37.51 -17.38 14.22
C ALA A 12 36.41 -18.37 13.81
N ASP A 13 36.07 -19.33 14.67
CA ASP A 13 35.08 -20.38 14.37
C ASP A 13 34.01 -20.52 15.45
N ASN A 14 33.27 -19.44 15.72
CA ASN A 14 32.03 -19.56 16.47
C ASN A 14 30.83 -19.44 15.51
N PRO A 15 30.14 -20.55 15.15
CA PRO A 15 28.98 -20.52 14.25
C PRO A 15 27.76 -19.79 14.80
N LEU A 16 27.84 -19.21 16.00
CA LEU A 16 26.79 -18.45 16.66
C LEU A 16 26.83 -16.94 16.33
N PHE A 17 27.90 -16.45 15.71
CA PHE A 17 27.96 -15.12 15.12
C PHE A 17 27.91 -15.26 13.60
N ARG A 18 26.77 -15.64 13.07
CA ARG A 18 26.43 -15.34 11.68
C ARG A 18 26.27 -13.82 11.66
N GLU A 19 27.26 -13.09 11.15
CA GLU A 19 27.02 -11.72 10.67
C GLU A 19 25.87 -11.83 9.67
N GLU A 20 24.69 -11.41 10.12
CA GLU A 20 23.51 -11.43 9.27
C GLU A 20 23.75 -10.34 8.24
N LYS A 21 24.25 -10.75 7.07
CA LYS A 21 24.65 -9.88 5.98
C LYS A 21 23.49 -8.93 5.67
N ASP A 22 23.79 -7.64 5.58
CA ASP A 22 22.84 -6.64 5.13
C ASP A 22 22.14 -7.13 3.85
N LEU A 23 20.81 -7.07 3.84
CA LEU A 23 20.04 -7.42 2.66
C LEU A 23 19.79 -6.14 1.86
N GLU A 24 20.40 -6.06 0.68
CA GLU A 24 20.29 -4.92 -0.22
C GLU A 24 19.44 -5.29 -1.44
N LEU A 25 18.33 -4.58 -1.63
CA LEU A 25 17.41 -4.73 -2.75
C LEU A 25 17.45 -3.49 -3.63
N ASN A 26 17.86 -3.67 -4.88
CA ASN A 26 17.88 -2.61 -5.88
C ASN A 26 16.72 -2.82 -6.87
N TYR A 27 15.82 -1.85 -6.97
CA TYR A 27 14.65 -1.94 -7.84
C TYR A 27 14.24 -0.57 -8.38
N ASN A 28 13.31 -0.58 -9.32
CA ASN A 28 12.80 0.63 -9.91
C ASN A 28 11.28 0.70 -9.75
N ILE A 29 10.78 1.74 -9.09
CA ILE A 29 9.34 1.97 -8.93
C ILE A 29 8.80 2.67 -10.16
N THR A 30 7.88 2.01 -10.84
CA THR A 30 7.18 2.55 -11.99
C THR A 30 5.91 3.31 -11.58
N LYS A 31 5.34 4.06 -12.52
CA LYS A 31 4.03 4.68 -12.30
C LYS A 31 2.93 3.64 -12.07
N GLN A 32 3.07 2.46 -12.68
CA GLN A 32 2.10 1.39 -12.55
C GLN A 32 2.13 0.80 -11.14
N ASP A 33 3.31 0.59 -10.55
CA ASP A 33 3.44 0.07 -9.19
C ASP A 33 2.78 1.01 -8.16
N TYR A 34 2.95 2.33 -8.37
CA TYR A 34 2.30 3.32 -7.53
C TYR A 34 0.77 3.35 -7.70
N ILE A 35 0.27 3.11 -8.92
CA ILE A 35 -1.17 2.97 -9.18
C ILE A 35 -1.68 1.67 -8.53
N ASP A 36 -0.97 0.56 -8.67
CA ASP A 36 -1.34 -0.74 -8.12
C ASP A 36 -1.37 -0.70 -6.58
N PHE A 37 -0.40 -0.03 -5.94
CA PHE A 37 -0.43 0.28 -4.50
C PHE A 37 -1.72 1.01 -4.10
N ASN A 38 -2.04 2.11 -4.79
CA ASN A 38 -3.24 2.89 -4.47
C ASN A 38 -4.53 2.10 -4.73
N LEU A 39 -4.55 1.22 -5.74
CA LEU A 39 -5.67 0.31 -6.01
C LEU A 39 -5.80 -0.75 -4.92
N ASN A 40 -4.69 -1.33 -4.47
CA ASN A 40 -4.67 -2.28 -3.37
C ASN A 40 -5.22 -1.63 -2.09
N TYR A 41 -4.71 -0.44 -1.75
CA TYR A 41 -5.20 0.34 -0.62
C TYR A 41 -6.70 0.65 -0.73
N PHE A 42 -7.15 1.12 -1.90
CA PHE A 42 -8.55 1.43 -2.18
C PHE A 42 -9.46 0.22 -2.01
N ASN A 43 -9.03 -0.96 -2.46
CA ASN A 43 -9.83 -2.18 -2.41
C ASN A 43 -9.87 -2.82 -1.02
N ASN A 44 -8.78 -2.73 -0.26
CA ASN A 44 -8.60 -3.48 0.99
C ASN A 44 -8.78 -2.63 2.26
N ASN A 45 -8.83 -1.29 2.15
CA ASN A 45 -9.05 -0.45 3.30
C ASN A 45 -10.54 -0.42 3.69
N ALA A 46 -10.85 -0.91 4.90
CA ALA A 46 -12.23 -1.03 5.39
C ALA A 46 -12.96 0.33 5.49
N VAL A 47 -12.24 1.40 5.85
CA VAL A 47 -12.80 2.76 5.97
C VAL A 47 -13.21 3.26 4.58
N VAL A 48 -12.35 3.06 3.59
CA VAL A 48 -12.61 3.43 2.19
C VAL A 48 -13.80 2.65 1.66
N GLN A 49 -13.85 1.34 1.88
CA GLN A 49 -14.95 0.49 1.42
C GLN A 49 -16.28 0.86 2.08
N ARG A 50 -16.27 1.17 3.38
CA ARG A 50 -17.45 1.65 4.10
C ARG A 50 -17.94 2.99 3.54
N SER A 51 -17.03 3.91 3.26
CA SER A 51 -17.36 5.21 2.65
C SER A 51 -17.99 5.06 1.26
N ILE A 52 -17.44 4.17 0.42
CA ILE A 52 -17.99 3.85 -0.90
C ILE A 52 -19.39 3.26 -0.77
N TRP A 53 -19.59 2.34 0.17
CA TRP A 53 -20.89 1.73 0.41
C TRP A 53 -21.94 2.77 0.82
N MET A 54 -21.60 3.65 1.79
CA MET A 54 -22.48 4.74 2.19
C MET A 54 -22.84 5.67 1.02
N MET A 55 -21.86 5.97 0.16
CA MET A 55 -22.05 6.79 -1.03
C MET A 55 -22.97 6.14 -2.06
N ARG A 56 -22.86 4.82 -2.27
CA ARG A 56 -23.78 4.03 -3.14
C ARG A 56 -25.23 4.17 -2.64
N VAL A 57 -25.45 3.93 -1.35
CA VAL A 57 -26.76 4.00 -0.73
C VAL A 57 -27.33 5.43 -0.81
N ALA A 58 -26.55 6.42 -0.43
CA ALA A 58 -26.96 7.82 -0.49
C ALA A 58 -27.35 8.25 -1.91
N THR A 59 -26.54 7.90 -2.90
CA THR A 59 -26.83 8.24 -4.31
C THR A 59 -28.11 7.56 -4.80
N ALA A 60 -28.33 6.29 -4.47
CA ALA A 60 -29.55 5.57 -4.84
C ALA A 60 -30.79 6.21 -4.20
N ILE A 61 -30.72 6.59 -2.91
CA ILE A 61 -31.79 7.26 -2.20
C ILE A 61 -32.11 8.63 -2.84
N ILE A 62 -31.08 9.43 -3.16
CA ILE A 62 -31.25 10.73 -3.81
C ILE A 62 -31.96 10.58 -5.18
N VAL A 63 -31.58 9.57 -5.97
CA VAL A 63 -32.21 9.32 -7.28
C VAL A 63 -33.67 8.93 -7.11
N ILE A 64 -33.99 8.04 -6.17
CA ILE A 64 -35.37 7.57 -5.94
C ILE A 64 -36.24 8.71 -5.41
N ILE A 65 -35.80 9.38 -4.32
CA ILE A 65 -36.59 10.44 -3.69
C ILE A 65 -36.69 11.66 -4.60
N GLY A 66 -35.58 12.16 -5.11
CA GLY A 66 -35.52 13.33 -5.99
C GLY A 66 -36.32 13.10 -7.27
N GLY A 67 -36.20 11.92 -7.87
CA GLY A 67 -36.95 11.53 -9.04
C GLY A 67 -38.47 11.45 -8.76
N SER A 68 -38.87 10.88 -7.62
CA SER A 68 -40.27 10.75 -7.24
C SER A 68 -40.91 12.15 -6.99
N VAL A 69 -40.19 13.05 -6.29
CA VAL A 69 -40.63 14.41 -6.03
C VAL A 69 -40.78 15.20 -7.34
N LEU A 70 -39.81 15.06 -8.26
CA LEU A 70 -39.87 15.75 -9.55
C LEU A 70 -41.07 15.28 -10.38
N MET A 71 -41.35 13.96 -10.43
CA MET A 71 -42.47 13.40 -11.16
C MET A 71 -43.81 13.76 -10.54
N TYR A 72 -43.89 13.83 -9.22
CA TYR A 72 -45.08 14.31 -8.53
C TYR A 72 -45.39 15.76 -8.94
N TRP A 73 -44.39 16.61 -8.98
CA TRP A 73 -44.51 18.01 -9.35
C TRP A 73 -44.93 18.19 -10.83
N LEU A 74 -44.42 17.33 -11.71
CA LEU A 74 -44.79 17.32 -13.14
C LEU A 74 -46.10 16.60 -13.44
N HIS A 75 -46.84 16.06 -12.47
CA HIS A 75 -48.05 15.24 -12.60
C HIS A 75 -47.84 14.02 -13.54
N ALA A 76 -46.62 13.48 -13.61
CA ALA A 76 -46.21 12.40 -14.51
C ALA A 76 -45.93 11.10 -13.78
N LEU A 77 -46.48 10.90 -12.58
CA LEU A 77 -46.34 9.64 -11.83
C LEU A 77 -47.07 8.52 -12.56
N THR A 78 -46.31 7.60 -13.14
CA THR A 78 -46.80 6.37 -13.77
C THR A 78 -46.01 5.19 -13.30
N VAL A 79 -46.54 3.98 -13.47
CA VAL A 79 -45.78 2.75 -13.17
C VAL A 79 -44.48 2.68 -13.98
N VAL A 80 -44.51 3.15 -15.22
CA VAL A 80 -43.34 3.18 -16.10
C VAL A 80 -42.25 4.12 -15.54
N SER A 81 -42.60 5.32 -15.04
CA SER A 81 -41.63 6.22 -14.43
C SER A 81 -40.98 5.63 -13.19
N GLY A 82 -41.72 4.85 -12.39
CA GLY A 82 -41.19 4.11 -11.25
C GLY A 82 -40.09 3.11 -11.66
N PHE A 83 -40.31 2.33 -12.70
CA PHE A 83 -39.30 1.40 -13.21
C PHE A 83 -38.05 2.12 -13.77
N VAL A 84 -38.23 3.24 -14.45
CA VAL A 84 -37.10 4.05 -14.93
C VAL A 84 -36.22 4.54 -13.77
N TYR A 85 -36.81 5.05 -12.69
CA TYR A 85 -36.01 5.51 -11.53
C TYR A 85 -35.35 4.37 -10.78
N LEU A 86 -36.01 3.23 -10.68
CA LEU A 86 -35.42 2.05 -10.08
C LEU A 86 -34.19 1.59 -10.90
N ALA A 87 -34.31 1.58 -12.22
CA ALA A 87 -33.20 1.23 -13.11
C ALA A 87 -32.05 2.24 -13.00
N LEU A 88 -32.34 3.56 -12.92
CA LEU A 88 -31.35 4.60 -12.70
C LEU A 88 -30.65 4.47 -11.34
N ALA A 89 -31.42 4.22 -10.28
CA ALA A 89 -30.86 3.99 -8.95
C ALA A 89 -29.92 2.78 -8.92
N ALA A 90 -30.32 1.68 -9.57
CA ALA A 90 -29.47 0.50 -9.73
C ALA A 90 -28.20 0.81 -10.52
N ALA A 91 -28.31 1.54 -11.63
CA ALA A 91 -27.15 1.95 -12.43
C ALA A 91 -26.18 2.83 -11.61
N CYS A 92 -26.68 3.77 -10.81
CA CYS A 92 -25.87 4.59 -9.91
C CYS A 92 -25.22 3.73 -8.81
N PHE A 93 -25.96 2.81 -8.20
CA PHE A 93 -25.45 1.94 -7.13
C PHE A 93 -24.31 1.05 -7.61
N PHE A 94 -24.45 0.41 -8.77
CA PHE A 94 -23.41 -0.46 -9.35
C PHE A 94 -22.30 0.32 -10.08
N GLY A 95 -22.59 1.48 -10.62
CA GLY A 95 -21.63 2.33 -11.33
C GLY A 95 -20.68 3.11 -10.40
N THR A 96 -21.12 3.42 -9.17
CA THR A 96 -20.34 4.23 -8.21
C THR A 96 -18.93 3.68 -7.97
N PRO A 97 -18.69 2.38 -7.68
CA PRO A 97 -17.34 1.88 -7.42
C PRO A 97 -16.44 1.95 -8.64
N TRP A 98 -16.98 1.68 -9.82
CA TRP A 98 -16.24 1.81 -11.07
C TRP A 98 -15.81 3.25 -11.32
N TYR A 99 -16.72 4.21 -11.15
CA TYR A 99 -16.44 5.65 -11.27
C TYR A 99 -15.37 6.10 -10.26
N MET A 100 -15.49 5.68 -8.99
CA MET A 100 -14.55 6.03 -7.94
C MET A 100 -13.15 5.49 -8.21
N ARG A 101 -13.05 4.23 -8.63
CA ARG A 101 -11.78 3.60 -9.04
C ARG A 101 -11.13 4.38 -10.19
N HIS A 102 -11.90 4.70 -11.23
CA HIS A 102 -11.40 5.44 -12.38
C HIS A 102 -10.93 6.85 -12.01
N LYS A 103 -11.71 7.54 -11.16
CA LYS A 103 -11.34 8.86 -10.64
C LYS A 103 -10.07 8.80 -9.80
N MET A 104 -9.92 7.77 -8.96
CA MET A 104 -8.73 7.57 -8.14
C MET A 104 -7.48 7.39 -9.01
N VAL A 105 -7.52 6.50 -10.01
CA VAL A 105 -6.40 6.29 -10.94
C VAL A 105 -6.01 7.60 -11.64
N LYS A 106 -6.99 8.36 -12.15
CA LYS A 106 -6.70 9.66 -12.76
C LYS A 106 -6.08 10.68 -11.79
N ASN A 107 -6.50 10.67 -10.53
CA ASN A 107 -5.91 11.54 -9.51
C ASN A 107 -4.46 11.15 -9.22
N VAL A 108 -4.17 9.85 -9.10
CA VAL A 108 -2.81 9.34 -8.90
C VAL A 108 -1.92 9.73 -10.08
N GLU A 109 -2.37 9.53 -11.31
CA GLU A 109 -1.64 9.96 -12.50
C GLU A 109 -1.35 11.47 -12.51
N LYS A 110 -2.32 12.28 -12.08
CA LYS A 110 -2.13 13.73 -11.96
C LYS A 110 -1.09 14.10 -10.90
N ILE A 111 -1.10 13.40 -9.75
CA ILE A 111 -0.10 13.57 -8.70
C ILE A 111 1.30 13.23 -9.22
N LEU A 112 1.45 12.11 -9.92
CA LEU A 112 2.73 11.67 -10.46
C LEU A 112 3.27 12.56 -11.60
N LYS A 113 2.40 13.29 -12.30
CA LYS A 113 2.82 14.27 -13.31
C LYS A 113 3.40 15.56 -12.70
N ASN A 114 3.15 15.81 -11.42
CA ASN A 114 3.70 16.98 -10.75
C ASN A 114 5.20 16.81 -10.53
N ALA A 115 5.99 17.81 -10.89
CA ALA A 115 7.45 17.78 -10.79
C ALA A 115 7.97 17.51 -9.37
N LYS A 116 7.22 17.95 -8.33
CA LYS A 116 7.55 17.69 -6.92
C LYS A 116 7.45 16.23 -6.51
N ASN A 117 6.64 15.43 -7.23
CA ASN A 117 6.36 14.04 -6.89
C ASN A 117 7.10 13.05 -7.81
N LYS A 118 8.01 13.54 -8.67
CA LYS A 118 8.80 12.67 -9.57
C LYS A 118 9.63 11.65 -8.79
N GLN A 119 10.05 12.00 -7.58
CA GLN A 119 10.82 11.14 -6.68
C GLN A 119 10.04 9.93 -6.13
N LEU A 120 8.71 9.90 -6.26
CA LEU A 120 7.90 8.75 -5.86
C LEU A 120 8.15 7.54 -6.76
N CYS A 121 8.52 7.77 -8.02
CA CYS A 121 8.93 6.76 -8.98
C CYS A 121 10.43 6.88 -9.24
N GLY A 122 11.03 5.83 -9.79
CA GLY A 122 12.46 5.81 -10.11
C GLY A 122 13.22 4.74 -9.34
N PRO A 123 14.55 4.74 -9.49
CA PRO A 123 15.41 3.76 -8.83
C PRO A 123 15.36 3.94 -7.31
N LYS A 124 15.25 2.84 -6.59
CA LYS A 124 15.26 2.75 -5.14
C LYS A 124 16.19 1.65 -4.70
N THR A 125 16.87 1.85 -3.59
CA THR A 125 17.64 0.83 -2.90
C THR A 125 17.10 0.72 -1.48
N LEU A 126 16.67 -0.48 -1.10
CA LEU A 126 16.24 -0.80 0.24
C LEU A 126 17.32 -1.65 0.91
N ILE A 127 17.86 -1.18 2.01
CA ILE A 127 18.92 -1.85 2.77
C ILE A 127 18.36 -2.22 4.14
N LEU A 128 18.25 -3.52 4.41
CA LEU A 128 17.85 -4.04 5.71
C LEU A 128 19.10 -4.39 6.52
N ARG A 129 19.26 -3.73 7.66
CA ARG A 129 20.28 -4.00 8.68
C ARG A 129 19.65 -4.73 9.87
N ASP A 130 20.41 -5.00 10.90
CA ASP A 130 19.92 -5.72 12.07
C ASP A 130 18.93 -4.89 12.91
N ASP A 131 19.15 -3.58 13.06
CA ASP A 131 18.38 -2.70 13.92
C ASP A 131 17.46 -1.74 13.18
N ASP A 132 17.77 -1.45 11.91
CA ASP A 132 17.04 -0.48 11.09
C ASP A 132 16.97 -0.91 9.62
N PHE A 133 16.23 -0.17 8.82
CA PHE A 133 16.28 -0.28 7.38
C PHE A 133 16.29 1.10 6.73
N GLU A 134 17.00 1.20 5.62
CA GLU A 134 17.23 2.44 4.91
C GLU A 134 16.64 2.35 3.50
N LEU A 135 15.82 3.34 3.15
CA LEU A 135 15.32 3.52 1.79
C LEU A 135 16.08 4.67 1.15
N ARG A 136 16.88 4.37 0.12
CA ARG A 136 17.57 5.35 -0.70
C ARG A 136 16.83 5.58 -1.99
N GLY A 137 16.68 6.83 -2.35
CA GLY A 137 16.11 7.27 -3.61
C GLY A 137 17.03 8.25 -4.33
N GLU A 138 16.58 8.78 -5.47
CA GLU A 138 17.39 9.70 -6.27
C GLU A 138 17.74 11.00 -5.51
N ASN A 139 16.87 11.47 -4.61
CA ASN A 139 17.06 12.73 -3.87
C ASN A 139 16.68 12.64 -2.39
N GLU A 140 16.44 11.45 -1.87
CA GLU A 140 15.94 11.26 -0.52
C GLU A 140 16.42 9.93 0.04
N ASP A 141 17.16 10.01 1.15
CA ASP A 141 17.56 8.84 1.92
C ASP A 141 16.86 8.91 3.27
N THR A 142 16.12 7.87 3.59
CA THR A 142 15.33 7.81 4.83
C THR A 142 15.65 6.52 5.56
N VAL A 143 16.03 6.65 6.84
CA VAL A 143 16.24 5.52 7.74
C VAL A 143 15.01 5.33 8.60
N TYR A 144 14.54 4.10 8.68
CA TYR A 144 13.39 3.69 9.49
C TYR A 144 13.84 2.67 10.54
N GLN A 145 13.34 2.82 11.75
CA GLN A 145 13.43 1.75 12.75
C GLN A 145 12.35 0.70 12.45
N TYR A 146 12.60 -0.56 12.78
CA TYR A 146 11.60 -1.62 12.53
C TYR A 146 10.30 -1.43 13.32
N ASP A 147 10.34 -0.74 14.45
CA ASP A 147 9.15 -0.39 15.25
C ASP A 147 8.25 0.67 14.59
N ALA A 148 8.78 1.42 13.60
CA ALA A 148 7.98 2.32 12.78
C ALA A 148 7.06 1.57 11.79
N VAL A 149 7.29 0.27 11.55
CA VAL A 149 6.44 -0.53 10.67
C VAL A 149 5.11 -0.84 11.37
N GLN A 150 4.05 -0.21 10.90
CA GLN A 150 2.71 -0.38 11.48
C GLN A 150 2.05 -1.68 11.00
N ARG A 151 2.17 -1.99 9.72
CA ARG A 151 1.64 -3.21 9.11
C ARG A 151 2.33 -3.51 7.79
N THR A 152 2.15 -4.72 7.32
CA THR A 152 2.54 -5.14 5.97
C THR A 152 1.32 -5.59 5.18
N ALA A 153 1.40 -5.52 3.87
CA ALA A 153 0.44 -6.13 2.96
C ALA A 153 1.18 -6.60 1.70
N SER A 154 0.55 -7.47 0.93
CA SER A 154 1.09 -7.91 -0.36
C SER A 154 -0.01 -8.05 -1.39
N ASP A 155 0.37 -7.97 -2.64
CA ASP A 155 -0.43 -8.41 -3.77
C ASP A 155 0.38 -9.40 -4.64
N ASP A 156 -0.11 -9.73 -5.82
CA ASP A 156 0.55 -10.69 -6.71
C ASP A 156 1.92 -10.22 -7.24
N LYS A 157 2.27 -8.94 -7.07
CA LYS A 157 3.47 -8.31 -7.64
C LYS A 157 4.32 -7.55 -6.65
N HIS A 158 3.77 -7.17 -5.48
CA HIS A 158 4.44 -6.27 -4.56
C HIS A 158 4.29 -6.67 -3.11
N TYR A 159 5.30 -6.30 -2.30
CA TYR A 159 5.16 -6.12 -0.86
C TYR A 159 5.01 -4.64 -0.53
N PHE A 160 4.15 -4.35 0.44
CA PHE A 160 3.90 -3.01 0.96
C PHE A 160 4.26 -2.97 2.44
N ILE A 161 5.21 -2.12 2.82
CA ILE A 161 5.61 -1.89 4.20
C ILE A 161 5.02 -0.55 4.62
N PHE A 162 3.98 -0.57 5.44
CA PHE A 162 3.33 0.64 5.91
C PHE A 162 4.09 1.21 7.11
N VAL A 163 4.65 2.38 6.94
CA VAL A 163 5.33 3.17 7.98
C VAL A 163 4.42 4.27 8.53
N ASP A 164 3.27 4.48 7.91
CA ASP A 164 2.22 5.41 8.28
C ASP A 164 0.86 4.86 7.80
N GLU A 165 -0.24 5.43 8.28
CA GLU A 165 -1.60 5.03 7.88
C GLU A 165 -1.82 5.06 6.36
N PHE A 166 -1.21 6.04 5.68
CA PHE A 166 -1.40 6.31 4.25
C PHE A 166 -0.15 6.12 3.40
N SER A 167 1.01 5.89 4.03
CA SER A 167 2.31 5.80 3.35
C SER A 167 2.89 4.41 3.47
N ALA A 168 3.30 3.84 2.35
CA ALA A 168 4.00 2.58 2.34
C ALA A 168 5.21 2.59 1.42
N ILE A 169 6.23 1.84 1.79
CA ILE A 169 7.33 1.48 0.92
C ILE A 169 6.85 0.34 0.04
N ILE A 170 6.95 0.54 -1.28
CA ILE A 170 6.56 -0.44 -2.29
C ILE A 170 7.80 -1.21 -2.68
N VAL A 171 7.76 -2.54 -2.56
CA VAL A 171 8.85 -3.43 -2.96
C VAL A 171 8.31 -4.42 -3.99
N PRO A 172 8.67 -4.28 -5.28
CA PRO A 172 8.26 -5.23 -6.30
C PRO A 172 8.82 -6.63 -6.01
N LEU A 173 8.03 -7.68 -6.23
CA LEU A 173 8.50 -9.07 -6.04
C LEU A 173 9.64 -9.44 -6.99
N GLU A 174 9.74 -8.78 -8.14
CA GLU A 174 10.83 -8.94 -9.09
C GLU A 174 12.19 -8.40 -8.59
N ALA A 175 12.19 -7.62 -7.50
CA ALA A 175 13.42 -7.13 -6.87
C ALA A 175 14.22 -8.26 -6.19
N PHE A 176 13.56 -9.38 -5.88
CA PHE A 176 14.20 -10.50 -5.20
C PHE A 176 14.86 -11.44 -6.20
N GLY A 177 16.13 -11.74 -5.95
CA GLY A 177 16.90 -12.69 -6.77
C GLY A 177 16.55 -14.16 -6.51
N SER A 178 15.97 -14.46 -5.34
CA SER A 178 15.59 -15.82 -4.94
C SER A 178 14.44 -15.83 -3.94
N MET A 179 13.78 -16.99 -3.80
CA MET A 179 12.73 -17.21 -2.79
C MET A 179 13.28 -17.15 -1.36
N ASP A 180 14.54 -17.52 -1.15
CA ASP A 180 15.19 -17.46 0.17
C ASP A 180 15.44 -16.00 0.57
N GLU A 181 15.82 -15.15 -0.36
CA GLU A 181 15.98 -13.72 -0.16
C GLU A 181 14.64 -13.05 0.20
N GLN A 182 13.59 -13.38 -0.55
CA GLN A 182 12.22 -12.94 -0.27
C GLN A 182 11.75 -13.35 1.13
N ARG A 183 12.04 -14.59 1.52
CA ARG A 183 11.71 -15.11 2.84
C ARG A 183 12.48 -14.40 3.95
N SER A 184 13.80 -14.23 3.80
CA SER A 184 14.63 -13.50 4.76
C SER A 184 14.17 -12.06 4.93
N PHE A 185 13.82 -11.39 3.83
CA PHE A 185 13.23 -10.05 3.85
C PHE A 185 11.94 -10.00 4.68
N TYR A 186 11.00 -10.90 4.39
CA TYR A 186 9.72 -10.94 5.08
C TYR A 186 9.90 -11.22 6.58
N GLU A 187 10.76 -12.16 6.95
CA GLU A 187 11.05 -12.50 8.34
C GLU A 187 11.64 -11.30 9.10
N ARG A 188 12.58 -10.55 8.51
CA ARG A 188 13.17 -9.35 9.13
C ARG A 188 12.15 -8.23 9.33
N ILE A 189 11.38 -7.90 8.30
CA ILE A 189 10.37 -6.83 8.37
C ILE A 189 9.26 -7.17 9.37
N THR A 190 8.85 -8.44 9.45
CA THR A 190 7.74 -8.84 10.33
C THR A 190 8.14 -9.21 11.75
N LYS A 191 9.44 -9.34 12.04
CA LYS A 191 9.97 -9.76 13.34
C LYS A 191 9.45 -8.89 14.49
N ASN A 192 9.38 -7.59 14.28
CA ASN A 192 9.01 -6.61 15.29
C ASN A 192 7.55 -6.16 15.24
N ILE A 193 6.76 -6.67 14.29
CA ILE A 193 5.32 -6.41 14.25
C ILE A 193 4.63 -7.25 15.33
N THR A 194 4.14 -6.59 16.38
CA THR A 194 3.60 -7.25 17.57
C THR A 194 2.21 -7.84 17.34
N ASP A 195 1.43 -7.31 16.39
CA ASP A 195 0.07 -7.77 16.12
C ASP A 195 0.05 -8.79 14.97
N PRO A 196 -0.28 -10.07 15.25
CA PRO A 196 -0.35 -11.11 14.22
C PRO A 196 -1.45 -10.85 13.17
N ALA A 197 -2.46 -10.03 13.47
CA ALA A 197 -3.50 -9.63 12.51
C ALA A 197 -2.99 -8.64 11.46
N LEU A 198 -1.82 -8.04 11.68
CA LEU A 198 -1.17 -7.11 10.75
C LEU A 198 -0.11 -7.78 9.87
N LYS A 199 0.14 -9.08 10.09
CA LYS A 199 1.02 -9.92 9.27
C LYS A 199 0.16 -10.59 8.20
N CYS A 200 -0.07 -9.92 7.08
CA CYS A 200 -0.83 -10.47 5.94
C CYS A 200 0.03 -10.58 4.70
#